data_a23f0e48794721940733234fdffb1d04
#
_entry.id   a23f0e48794721940733234fdffb1d04
#
_cell.length_a   1.000
_cell.length_b   1.000
_cell.length_c   1.000
_cell.angle_alpha   90.00
_cell.angle_beta   90.00
_cell.angle_gamma   90.00
#
_symmetry.space_group_name_H-M   'P 1'
#
loop_
_entity.id
_entity.type
_entity.pdbx_description
1 polymer ?
#
loop_
_entity_poly.entity_id
_entity_poly.type
_entity_poly.pdbx_seq_one_letter_code
_entity_poly.pdbx_strand_id
1 'polypeptide(L)' 'MFALFSRSRRDTVQPGNEFEPRRCGMVRTTARVLNVVDDLHGIPHVTFELTVAPPSGPKVTSGTRTLSLERFTDLYPVEL' A
#
# COMPACT_ATOMS: atom_id res chain seq x y z
N MET A 1 26.03 10.31 -8.81
CA MET A 1 25.34 10.23 -8.50
C MET A 1 24.49 10.00 -8.68
N PHE A 2 24.10 9.78 -8.47
CA PHE A 2 23.28 9.59 -8.34
C PHE A 2 22.35 9.44 -8.24
N ALA A 3 22.08 9.28 -8.57
CA ALA A 3 21.14 9.28 -8.45
C ALA A 3 20.63 8.87 -7.96
N LEU A 4 20.77 8.64 -7.82
CA LEU A 4 20.23 8.34 -7.23
C LEU A 4 19.35 8.49 -6.73
N PHE A 5 19.26 8.60 -6.77
CA PHE A 5 18.42 8.94 -6.07
C PHE A 5 17.01 8.64 -6.08
N SER A 6 16.48 7.81 -6.85
CA SER A 6 15.15 7.31 -6.68
C SER A 6 15.18 6.32 -5.53
N ARG A 7 14.37 6.57 -4.53
CA ARG A 7 14.22 5.63 -3.43
C ARG A 7 13.60 4.37 -3.97
N SER A 8 14.06 3.22 -3.51
CA SER A 8 13.41 1.98 -3.89
C SER A 8 12.00 1.96 -3.32
N ARG A 9 11.09 1.24 -3.96
CA ARG A 9 9.72 1.13 -3.47
C ARG A 9 9.67 0.56 -2.07
N ARG A 10 10.61 -0.33 -1.75
CA ARG A 10 10.69 -0.91 -0.42
C ARG A 10 10.99 0.14 0.64
N ASP A 11 11.71 1.21 0.28
CA ASP A 11 12.03 2.26 1.23
C ASP A 11 10.80 3.08 1.59
N THR A 12 9.82 3.18 0.70
CA THR A 12 8.62 3.95 0.96
C THR A 12 7.47 3.11 1.51
N VAL A 13 7.47 1.80 1.24
CA VAL A 13 6.43 0.90 1.73
C VAL A 13 6.88 0.35 3.06
N GLN A 14 6.48 1.03 4.13
CA GLN A 14 6.87 0.67 5.50
C GLN A 14 5.65 0.65 6.39
N PRO A 15 5.70 -0.11 7.50
CA PRO A 15 4.57 -0.15 8.44
C PRO A 15 4.13 1.24 8.87
N GLY A 16 2.84 1.47 8.83
CA GLY A 16 2.25 2.75 9.20
C GLY A 16 2.00 3.68 8.03
N ASN A 17 2.67 3.50 6.91
CA ASN A 17 2.46 4.33 5.74
C ASN A 17 1.17 3.95 5.04
N GLU A 18 0.54 4.93 4.41
CA GLU A 18 -0.74 4.75 3.73
C GLU A 18 -0.62 5.09 2.26
N PHE A 19 -1.33 4.35 1.44
CA PHE A 19 -1.29 4.50 0.00
C PHE A 19 -2.69 4.43 -0.57
N GLU A 20 -2.86 5.03 -1.75
CA GLU A 20 -4.14 5.00 -2.47
C GLU A 20 -3.94 4.50 -3.88
N PRO A 21 -5.00 3.95 -4.50
CA PRO A 21 -4.97 3.66 -5.94
C PRO A 21 -4.86 4.97 -6.70
N ARG A 22 -4.39 4.88 -7.94
CA ARG A 22 -4.24 6.07 -8.77
C ARG A 22 -5.57 6.79 -8.99
N ARG A 23 -6.66 6.05 -9.04
CA ARG A 23 -8.00 6.60 -9.16
C ARG A 23 -8.91 5.96 -8.15
N CYS A 24 -9.54 6.78 -7.34
CA CYS A 24 -10.44 6.30 -6.30
C CYS A 24 -11.92 6.49 -6.66
N GLY A 25 -12.24 7.32 -7.64
CA GLY A 25 -13.62 7.64 -7.93
C GLY A 25 -14.26 8.34 -6.74
N MET A 26 -15.54 8.04 -6.51
CA MET A 26 -16.30 8.64 -5.41
C MET A 26 -16.04 7.96 -4.08
N VAL A 27 -15.58 6.72 -4.11
CA VAL A 27 -15.30 5.94 -2.91
C VAL A 27 -13.80 5.96 -2.69
N ARG A 28 -13.36 6.51 -1.58
CA ARG A 28 -11.94 6.61 -1.28
C ARG A 28 -11.47 5.32 -0.62
N THR A 29 -10.44 4.71 -1.21
CA THR A 29 -9.84 3.50 -0.69
C THR A 29 -8.42 3.80 -0.23
N THR A 30 -8.09 3.41 1.00
CA THR A 30 -6.75 3.63 1.56
C THR A 30 -6.18 2.29 2.00
N ALA A 31 -4.94 2.00 1.59
CA ALA A 31 -4.22 0.82 2.00
C ALA A 31 -3.18 1.22 3.03
N ARG A 32 -3.31 0.74 4.26
CA ARG A 32 -2.34 1.02 5.32
C ARG A 32 -1.45 -0.19 5.51
N VAL A 33 -0.15 0.02 5.37
CA VAL A 33 0.82 -1.04 5.49
C VAL A 33 0.96 -1.46 6.95
N LEU A 34 0.82 -2.75 7.21
CA LEU A 34 1.00 -3.31 8.55
C LEU A 34 2.37 -3.94 8.70
N ASN A 35 2.86 -4.59 7.64
CA ASN A 35 4.11 -5.32 7.71
C ASN A 35 4.65 -5.58 6.31
N VAL A 36 5.97 -5.72 6.20
CA VAL A 36 6.63 -6.10 4.95
C VAL A 36 7.63 -7.19 5.31
N VAL A 37 7.43 -8.38 4.76
CA VAL A 37 8.24 -9.56 5.09
C VAL A 37 8.65 -10.26 3.80
N ASP A 38 9.90 -10.69 3.74
CA ASP A 38 10.38 -11.50 2.63
C ASP A 38 9.88 -12.93 2.76
N ASP A 39 9.53 -13.55 1.63
CA ASP A 39 9.17 -14.96 1.64
C ASP A 39 10.43 -15.84 1.58
N LEU A 40 10.23 -17.14 1.39
CA LEU A 40 11.34 -18.10 1.37
C LEU A 40 12.33 -17.84 0.22
N HIS A 41 11.88 -17.13 -0.80
CA HIS A 41 12.72 -16.82 -1.96
C HIS A 41 13.28 -15.40 -1.92
N GLY A 42 13.10 -14.70 -0.80
CA GLY A 42 13.58 -13.34 -0.66
C GLY A 42 12.71 -12.32 -1.35
N ILE A 43 11.49 -12.68 -1.74
CA ILE A 43 10.57 -11.77 -2.40
C ILE A 43 9.74 -11.05 -1.32
N PRO A 44 9.79 -9.71 -1.25
CA PRO A 44 9.06 -8.99 -0.22
C PRO A 44 7.55 -9.03 -0.47
N HIS A 45 6.80 -9.24 0.60
CA HIS A 45 5.35 -9.24 0.58
C HIS A 45 4.83 -8.22 1.58
N VAL A 46 3.77 -7.52 1.20
CA VAL A 46 3.17 -6.46 2.01
C VAL A 46 1.86 -6.97 2.58
N THR A 47 1.73 -6.93 3.90
CA THR A 47 0.45 -7.16 4.56
C THR A 47 -0.13 -5.80 4.89
N PHE A 48 -1.36 -5.57 4.49
CA PHE A 48 -1.98 -4.26 4.61
C PHE A 48 -3.46 -4.38 4.92
N GLU A 49 -4.02 -3.27 5.37
CA GLU A 49 -5.42 -3.17 5.74
C GLU A 49 -6.07 -2.14 4.81
N LEU A 50 -7.21 -2.50 4.23
CA LEU A 50 -7.95 -1.58 3.38
C LEU A 50 -9.04 -0.88 4.18
N THR A 51 -9.14 0.42 4.00
CA THR A 51 -10.23 1.22 4.53
C THR A 51 -10.97 1.86 3.37
N VAL A 52 -12.27 1.72 3.36
CA VAL A 52 -13.13 2.26 2.32
C VAL A 52 -13.98 3.36 2.93
N ALA A 53 -13.90 4.56 2.36
CA ALA A 53 -14.63 5.72 2.84
C ALA A 53 -15.58 6.20 1.76
N PRO A 54 -16.88 5.87 1.85
CA PRO A 54 -17.85 6.38 0.89
C PRO A 54 -18.09 7.88 1.11
N PRO A 55 -18.61 8.59 0.09
CA PRO A 55 -18.86 10.03 0.21
C PRO A 55 -19.77 10.37 1.39
N SER A 56 -20.70 9.50 1.69
CA SER A 56 -21.56 9.68 2.87
C SER A 56 -21.61 8.35 3.61
N GLY A 57 -21.45 8.40 4.90
CA GLY A 57 -21.45 7.22 5.74
C GLY A 57 -20.09 6.96 6.35
N PRO A 58 -20.00 5.99 7.25
CA PRO A 58 -18.78 5.75 8.00
C PRO A 58 -17.75 5.01 7.16
N LYS A 59 -16.48 5.16 7.56
CA LYS A 59 -15.39 4.35 7.01
C LYS A 59 -15.60 2.90 7.40
N VAL A 60 -15.27 2.01 6.48
CA VAL A 60 -15.33 0.57 6.73
C VAL A 60 -13.95 0.01 6.50
N THR A 61 -13.42 -0.70 7.50
CA THR A 61 -12.16 -1.38 7.38
C THR A 61 -12.42 -2.81 6.97
N SER A 62 -11.82 -3.20 5.85
CA SER A 62 -11.98 -4.54 5.30
C SER A 62 -10.72 -5.32 5.66
N GLY A 63 -10.77 -6.29 6.48
CA GLY A 63 -9.69 -7.17 6.91
C GLY A 63 -8.29 -6.96 6.32
N THR A 64 -7.38 -7.83 6.65
CA THR A 64 -6.00 -7.73 6.16
C THR A 64 -5.82 -8.51 4.87
N ARG A 65 -4.89 -8.06 4.03
CA ARG A 65 -4.54 -8.72 2.78
C ARG A 65 -3.04 -8.74 2.62
N THR A 66 -2.53 -9.67 1.82
CA THR A 66 -1.10 -9.77 1.55
C THR A 66 -0.88 -9.85 0.06
N LEU A 67 0.02 -9.02 -0.45
CA LEU A 67 0.43 -9.01 -1.85
C LEU A 67 1.95 -8.88 -1.91
N SER A 68 2.54 -9.30 -3.02
CA SER A 68 3.95 -9.00 -3.25
C SER A 68 4.12 -7.49 -3.28
N LEU A 69 5.32 -7.02 -2.93
CA LEU A 69 5.60 -5.59 -2.93
C LEU A 69 5.35 -4.98 -4.31
N GLU A 70 5.75 -5.66 -5.36
CA GLU A 70 5.56 -5.18 -6.72
C GLU A 70 4.07 -5.02 -7.04
N ARG A 71 3.27 -6.03 -6.70
CA ARG A 71 1.84 -5.98 -6.96
C ARG A 71 1.16 -4.89 -6.13
N PHE A 72 1.59 -4.75 -4.88
CA PHE A 72 1.04 -3.72 -3.99
C PHE A 72 1.29 -2.33 -4.59
N THR A 73 2.51 -2.05 -5.05
CA THR A 73 2.83 -0.73 -5.60
C THR A 73 2.14 -0.48 -6.93
N ASP A 74 1.81 -1.52 -7.68
CA ASP A 74 1.03 -1.37 -8.90
C ASP A 74 -0.41 -0.96 -8.60
N LEU A 75 -1.00 -1.52 -7.56
CA LEU A 75 -2.39 -1.24 -7.19
C LEU A 75 -2.56 0.03 -6.38
N TYR A 76 -1.57 0.36 -5.54
CA TYR A 76 -1.64 1.49 -4.62
C TYR A 76 -0.39 2.35 -4.76
N PRO A 77 -0.23 3.05 -5.89
CA PRO A 77 1.02 3.78 -6.15
C PRO A 77 1.12 5.15 -5.51
N VAL A 78 0.03 5.68 -4.96
CA VAL A 78 0.02 7.05 -4.44
C VAL A 78 0.24 7.03 -2.94
N GLU A 79 1.40 7.51 -2.52
CA GLU A 79 1.72 7.61 -1.09
C GLU A 79 1.04 8.84 -0.48
N LEU A 80 0.43 8.68 0.68
CA LEU A 80 -0.27 9.77 1.36
C LEU A 80 0.62 10.51 2.35
#